data_fc6ca9e5906ccca988905e8c7ae9b6a0
#
_entry.id   fc6ca9e5906ccca988905e8c7ae9b6a0
#
_cell.length_a   1.000
_cell.length_b   1.000
_cell.length_c   1.000
_cell.angle_alpha   90.00
_cell.angle_beta   90.00
_cell.angle_gamma   90.00
#
_symmetry.space_group_name_H-M   'P 1'
#
loop_
_entity.id
_entity.type
_entity.pdbx_description
1 polymer ?
#
loop_
_entity_poly.entity_id
_entity_poly.type
_entity_poly.pdbx_seq_one_letter_code
_entity_poly.pdbx_strand_id
1 'polypeptide(L)'
;MRKKNYKGRITKRYLPKCNDICRTYDPIMTAYADLLSKREDIDEYRCNVYLEGLTEGDYTTDFLIKKKDGTFMVRECVYRSRITKPIHYKLLELSRSYWLHRGIVDWGCVINEKK
;
A
#
# COMPACT_ATOMS: atom_id res chain seq x y z
N MET A 1 -4.84 13.88 -11.52
CA MET A 1 -5.17 12.54 -10.97
C MET A 1 -5.08 12.57 -9.47
N ARG A 2 -5.94 11.92 -8.82
CA ARG A 2 -6.00 11.96 -7.38
C ARG A 2 -5.78 10.57 -6.79
N LYS A 3 -5.39 10.56 -5.52
CA LYS A 3 -5.19 9.29 -4.83
C LYS A 3 -6.51 8.55 -4.67
N LYS A 4 -6.43 7.37 -4.09
CA LYS A 4 -7.60 6.54 -3.87
C LYS A 4 -8.68 7.29 -3.09
N ASN A 5 -9.90 6.97 -3.42
CA ASN A 5 -11.05 7.60 -2.79
C ASN A 5 -11.35 6.94 -1.46
N TYR A 6 -11.24 7.70 -0.39
CA TYR A 6 -11.42 7.18 0.96
C TYR A 6 -12.71 7.68 1.58
N LYS A 7 -13.80 7.42 0.92
CA LYS A 7 -15.09 7.84 1.45
C LYS A 7 -15.54 7.03 2.65
N GLY A 8 -14.99 5.84 2.78
CA GLY A 8 -15.42 4.98 3.85
C GLY A 8 -14.81 5.37 5.18
N ARG A 9 -15.04 4.50 6.13
CA ARG A 9 -14.55 4.69 7.47
C ARG A 9 -13.06 4.48 7.55
N ILE A 10 -12.37 5.34 8.29
CA ILE A 10 -10.96 5.17 8.58
C ILE A 10 -10.83 4.35 9.84
N THR A 11 -10.05 3.30 9.80
CA THR A 11 -9.73 2.51 10.98
C THR A 11 -8.33 2.89 11.42
N LYS A 12 -8.18 3.34 12.65
CA LYS A 12 -6.90 3.74 13.23
C LYS A 12 -6.53 2.78 14.33
N ARG A 13 -5.34 2.20 14.23
CA ARG A 13 -4.90 1.23 15.22
C ARG A 13 -3.42 1.40 15.51
N TYR A 14 -3.03 1.02 16.72
CA TYR A 14 -1.63 0.93 17.09
C TYR A 14 -1.23 -0.52 16.93
N LEU A 15 -0.53 -0.82 15.86
CA LEU A 15 -0.15 -2.20 15.54
C LEU A 15 1.35 -2.40 15.69
N PRO A 16 1.76 -3.62 16.09
CA PRO A 16 3.19 -3.93 16.11
C PRO A 16 3.80 -3.72 14.74
N LYS A 17 5.03 -3.20 14.71
CA LYS A 17 5.80 -3.01 13.49
C LYS A 17 5.33 -1.85 12.62
N CYS A 18 4.15 -1.31 12.88
CA CYS A 18 3.73 -0.12 12.13
C CYS A 18 4.45 1.10 12.70
N ASN A 19 5.09 1.86 11.84
CA ASN A 19 5.96 2.95 12.24
C ASN A 19 5.19 4.08 12.93
N ASP A 20 3.92 4.23 12.59
CA ASP A 20 3.07 5.27 13.12
C ASP A 20 1.69 4.66 13.32
N ILE A 21 0.70 5.48 13.61
CA ILE A 21 -0.67 4.98 13.70
C ILE A 21 -1.02 4.35 12.35
N CYS A 22 -1.54 3.12 12.42
CA CYS A 22 -1.94 2.40 11.20
C CYS A 22 -3.34 2.84 10.81
N ARG A 23 -3.42 3.58 9.71
CA ARG A 23 -4.70 4.05 9.18
C ARG A 23 -5.05 3.24 7.95
N THR A 24 -6.16 2.52 8.03
CA THR A 24 -6.61 1.71 6.90
C THR A 24 -8.00 2.17 6.48
N TYR A 25 -8.28 2.05 5.20
CA TYR A 25 -9.48 2.65 4.60
C TYR A 25 -10.44 1.63 4.01
N ASP A 26 -10.07 0.37 3.99
CA ASP A 26 -10.95 -0.68 3.50
C ASP A 26 -10.53 -2.01 4.14
N PRO A 27 -11.39 -3.05 3.99
CA PRO A 27 -11.11 -4.33 4.62
C PRO A 27 -9.82 -5.01 4.13
N ILE A 28 -9.44 -4.77 2.87
CA ILE A 28 -8.21 -5.38 2.34
C ILE A 28 -7.00 -4.81 3.08
N MET A 29 -6.95 -3.49 3.22
CA MET A 29 -5.85 -2.86 3.94
C MET A 29 -5.82 -3.30 5.39
N THR A 30 -6.98 -3.39 6.03
CA THR A 30 -7.05 -3.78 7.42
C THR A 30 -6.51 -5.19 7.62
N ALA A 31 -6.92 -6.12 6.77
CA ALA A 31 -6.45 -7.49 6.87
C ALA A 31 -4.96 -7.62 6.58
N TYR A 32 -4.47 -6.88 5.60
CA TYR A 32 -3.06 -6.95 5.26
C TYR A 32 -2.18 -6.37 6.36
N ALA A 33 -2.63 -5.30 7.00
CA ALA A 33 -1.89 -4.73 8.13
C ALA A 33 -1.76 -5.75 9.26
N ASP A 34 -2.82 -6.51 9.52
CA ASP A 34 -2.75 -7.59 10.51
C ASP A 34 -1.73 -8.65 10.10
N LEU A 35 -1.74 -9.02 8.83
CA LEU A 35 -0.80 -10.00 8.33
C LEU A 35 0.65 -9.53 8.49
N LEU A 36 0.92 -8.28 8.12
CA LEU A 36 2.27 -7.73 8.25
C LEU A 36 2.74 -7.72 9.70
N SER A 37 1.85 -7.41 10.61
CA SER A 37 2.20 -7.34 12.03
C SER A 37 2.55 -8.71 12.59
N LYS A 38 2.09 -9.79 11.96
CA LYS A 38 2.33 -11.15 12.42
C LYS A 38 3.47 -11.85 11.69
N ARG A 39 3.87 -11.35 10.52
CA ARG A 39 4.94 -12.01 9.75
C ARG A 39 6.27 -11.76 10.41
N GLU A 40 7.03 -12.83 10.58
CA GLU A 40 8.32 -12.75 11.28
C GLU A 40 9.41 -12.10 10.44
N ASP A 41 9.27 -12.13 9.12
CA ASP A 41 10.29 -11.55 8.25
C ASP A 41 10.17 -10.04 8.11
N ILE A 42 9.15 -9.43 8.70
CA ILE A 42 8.92 -8.00 8.59
C ILE A 42 9.53 -7.30 9.80
N ASP A 43 10.32 -6.26 9.53
CA ASP A 43 10.90 -5.42 10.55
C ASP A 43 9.93 -4.31 10.96
N GLU A 44 9.53 -3.51 9.97
CA GLU A 44 8.58 -2.43 10.21
C GLU A 44 7.89 -2.08 8.90
N TYR A 45 6.78 -1.35 9.01
CA TYR A 45 6.11 -0.89 7.81
C TYR A 45 5.44 0.45 8.05
N ARG A 46 5.16 1.15 6.97
CA ARG A 46 4.45 2.42 6.98
C ARG A 46 3.24 2.32 6.09
N CYS A 47 2.17 3.00 6.53
CA CYS A 47 0.93 3.09 5.76
C CYS A 47 0.82 4.44 5.10
N ASN A 48 0.21 4.47 3.92
CA ASN A 48 -0.19 5.70 3.27
C ASN A 48 0.98 6.65 3.03
N VAL A 49 2.00 6.15 2.37
CA VAL A 49 3.22 6.91 2.10
C VAL A 49 3.01 7.80 0.89
N TYR A 50 3.14 9.10 1.10
CA TYR A 50 2.93 10.07 0.03
C TYR A 50 4.04 9.99 -1.01
N LEU A 51 3.66 9.98 -2.28
CA LEU A 51 4.61 9.95 -3.38
C LEU A 51 4.89 11.36 -3.85
N GLU A 52 6.06 11.87 -3.50
CA GLU A 52 6.42 13.24 -3.81
C GLU A 52 6.84 13.39 -5.26
N GLY A 53 6.53 14.56 -5.83
CA GLY A 53 7.01 14.90 -7.14
C GLY A 53 6.23 14.35 -8.30
N LEU A 54 5.06 13.79 -8.06
CA LEU A 54 4.22 13.32 -9.15
C LEU A 54 3.55 14.51 -9.83
N THR A 55 3.68 14.57 -11.16
CA THR A 55 3.00 15.60 -11.93
C THR A 55 1.54 15.28 -12.16
N GLU A 56 1.17 14.03 -11.99
CA GLU A 56 -0.19 13.57 -12.25
C GLU A 56 -1.16 13.88 -11.12
N GLY A 57 -0.65 14.30 -9.96
CA GLY A 57 -1.48 14.63 -8.82
C GLY A 57 -1.02 13.91 -7.57
N ASP A 58 -1.85 13.97 -6.56
CA ASP A 58 -1.51 13.38 -5.27
C ASP A 58 -1.83 11.89 -5.24
N TYR A 59 -0.93 11.13 -4.65
CA TYR A 59 -1.14 9.69 -4.49
C TYR A 59 -0.35 9.19 -3.28
N THR A 60 -0.92 8.26 -2.56
CA THR A 60 -0.21 7.58 -1.46
C THR A 60 -0.14 6.09 -1.73
N THR A 61 1.02 5.52 -1.46
CA THR A 61 1.21 4.07 -1.46
C THR A 61 0.61 3.51 -0.19
N ASP A 62 -0.10 2.40 -0.30
CA ASP A 62 -0.76 1.82 0.86
C ASP A 62 0.23 1.31 1.89
N PHE A 63 1.23 0.53 1.48
CA PHE A 63 2.20 -0.04 2.40
C PHE A 63 3.61 -0.01 1.83
N LEU A 64 4.52 0.58 2.58
CA LEU A 64 5.96 0.48 2.34
C LEU A 64 6.53 -0.34 3.48
N ILE A 65 7.16 -1.46 3.17
CA ILE A 65 7.51 -2.48 4.14
C ILE A 65 9.00 -2.73 4.13
N LYS A 66 9.61 -2.74 5.31
CA LYS A 66 11.02 -3.08 5.47
C LYS A 66 11.11 -4.46 6.06
N LYS A 67 11.83 -5.35 5.40
CA LYS A 67 12.06 -6.69 5.91
C LYS A 67 13.30 -6.73 6.80
N LYS A 68 13.39 -7.78 7.62
CA LYS A 68 14.50 -7.89 8.55
C LYS A 68 15.85 -8.04 7.86
N ASP A 69 15.85 -8.51 6.62
CA ASP A 69 17.09 -8.60 5.86
C ASP A 69 17.52 -7.27 5.26
N GLY A 70 16.79 -6.21 5.53
CA GLY A 70 17.12 -4.86 5.05
C GLY A 70 16.52 -4.50 3.72
N THR A 71 15.85 -5.43 3.05
CA THR A 71 15.21 -5.12 1.76
C THR A 71 13.83 -4.54 1.98
N PHE A 72 13.35 -3.86 0.94
CA PHE A 72 12.03 -3.21 1.00
C PHE A 72 11.09 -3.82 -0.02
N MET A 73 9.81 -3.76 0.30
CA MET A 73 8.78 -4.12 -0.65
C MET A 73 7.60 -3.17 -0.52
N VAL A 74 6.84 -3.05 -1.59
CA VAL A 74 5.68 -2.17 -1.64
C VAL A 74 4.47 -3.00 -2.01
N ARG A 75 3.36 -2.75 -1.33
CA ARG A 75 2.10 -3.44 -1.63
C ARG A 75 0.98 -2.43 -1.69
N GLU A 76 0.22 -2.50 -2.78
CA GLU A 76 -0.97 -1.68 -2.97
C GLU A 76 -2.18 -2.57 -2.84
N CYS A 77 -3.17 -2.11 -2.10
CA CYS A 77 -4.39 -2.89 -1.88
C CYS A 77 -5.48 -2.43 -2.83
N VAL A 78 -6.04 -3.35 -3.58
CA VAL A 78 -7.03 -2.99 -4.59
C VAL A 78 -8.05 -4.11 -4.72
N TYR A 79 -9.31 -3.75 -4.88
CA TYR A 79 -10.34 -4.75 -5.11
C TYR A 79 -10.16 -5.38 -6.47
N ARG A 80 -10.35 -6.70 -6.52
CA ARG A 80 -10.20 -7.46 -7.74
C ARG A 80 -11.03 -6.88 -8.89
N SER A 81 -12.21 -6.42 -8.57
CA SER A 81 -13.12 -5.88 -9.59
C SER A 81 -12.63 -4.57 -10.19
N ARG A 82 -11.66 -3.91 -9.56
CA ARG A 82 -11.19 -2.61 -10.04
C ARG A 82 -9.84 -2.67 -10.72
N ILE A 83 -9.15 -3.79 -10.62
CA ILE A 83 -7.75 -3.84 -11.04
C ILE A 83 -7.59 -3.61 -12.54
N THR A 84 -8.59 -3.98 -13.33
CA THR A 84 -8.54 -3.80 -14.80
C THR A 84 -9.11 -2.49 -15.27
N LYS A 85 -9.68 -1.69 -14.38
CA LYS A 85 -10.23 -0.39 -14.80
C LYS A 85 -9.08 0.58 -15.09
N PRO A 86 -9.18 1.32 -16.20
CA PRO A 86 -8.04 2.16 -16.63
C PRO A 86 -7.52 3.11 -15.57
N ILE A 87 -8.40 3.75 -14.80
CA ILE A 87 -7.94 4.72 -13.82
C ILE A 87 -7.14 4.04 -12.70
N HIS A 88 -7.59 2.87 -12.27
CA HIS A 88 -6.88 2.16 -11.20
C HIS A 88 -5.58 1.55 -11.72
N TYR A 89 -5.61 1.01 -12.92
CA TYR A 89 -4.41 0.48 -13.54
C TYR A 89 -3.35 1.56 -13.67
N LYS A 90 -3.75 2.76 -14.06
CA LYS A 90 -2.81 3.86 -14.24
C LYS A 90 -2.18 4.27 -12.92
N LEU A 91 -2.98 4.32 -11.85
CA LEU A 91 -2.44 4.64 -10.53
C LEU A 91 -1.46 3.59 -10.06
N LEU A 92 -1.76 2.33 -10.31
CA LEU A 92 -0.86 1.25 -9.91
C LEU A 92 0.45 1.32 -10.68
N GLU A 93 0.41 1.64 -11.97
CA GLU A 93 1.62 1.79 -12.76
C GLU A 93 2.46 2.97 -12.28
N LEU A 94 1.81 4.05 -11.87
CA LEU A 94 2.54 5.18 -11.32
C LEU A 94 3.27 4.79 -10.04
N SER A 95 2.60 4.04 -9.17
CA SER A 95 3.22 3.58 -7.95
C SER A 95 4.42 2.69 -8.24
N ARG A 96 4.22 1.70 -9.12
CA ARG A 96 5.28 0.77 -9.45
C ARG A 96 6.51 1.49 -10.01
N SER A 97 6.29 2.41 -10.94
CA SER A 97 7.37 3.16 -11.56
C SER A 97 8.08 4.06 -10.55
N TYR A 98 7.32 4.71 -9.68
CA TYR A 98 7.88 5.56 -8.65
C TYR A 98 8.86 4.79 -7.76
N TRP A 99 8.44 3.62 -7.29
CA TRP A 99 9.27 2.85 -6.37
C TRP A 99 10.43 2.17 -7.10
N LEU A 100 10.21 1.77 -8.36
CA LEU A 100 11.30 1.20 -9.15
C LEU A 100 12.44 2.20 -9.33
N HIS A 101 12.10 3.46 -9.57
CA HIS A 101 13.12 4.50 -9.69
C HIS A 101 13.88 4.74 -8.39
N ARG A 102 13.33 4.28 -7.29
CA ARG A 102 13.98 4.39 -5.98
C ARG A 102 14.63 3.08 -5.54
N GLY A 103 14.76 2.15 -6.46
CA GLY A 103 15.46 0.90 -6.19
C GLY A 103 14.63 -0.18 -5.55
N ILE A 104 13.33 -0.02 -5.47
CA ILE A 104 12.45 -1.04 -4.89
C ILE A 104 11.74 -1.77 -6.02
N VAL A 105 12.19 -3.00 -6.26
CA VAL A 105 11.62 -3.82 -7.33
C VAL A 105 10.54 -4.77 -6.82
N ASP A 106 10.51 -5.06 -5.54
CA ASP A 106 9.51 -5.96 -4.96
C ASP A 106 8.22 -5.19 -4.72
N TRP A 107 7.43 -5.09 -5.75
CA TRP A 107 6.19 -4.33 -5.77
C TRP A 107 5.06 -5.26 -6.18
N GLY A 108 3.92 -5.15 -5.53
CA GLY A 108 2.80 -6.00 -5.88
C GLY A 108 1.47 -5.47 -5.36
N CYS A 109 0.42 -6.16 -5.74
CA CYS A 109 -0.93 -5.82 -5.32
C CYS A 109 -1.47 -6.87 -4.35
N VAL A 110 -2.23 -6.40 -3.38
CA VAL A 110 -3.00 -7.25 -2.48
C VAL A 110 -4.45 -7.11 -2.89
N ILE A 111 -5.07 -8.21 -3.26
CA ILE A 111 -6.44 -8.17 -3.75
C ILE A 111 -7.32 -9.03 -2.85
N ASN A 112 -8.61 -8.73 -2.87
CA ASN A 112 -9.57 -9.49 -2.08
C ASN A 112 -9.76 -10.87 -2.69
N GLU A 113 -10.18 -11.80 -1.85
CA GLU A 113 -10.49 -13.12 -2.34
C GLU A 113 -11.68 -13.06 -3.27
N LYS A 114 -11.66 -13.96 -4.22
CA LYS A 114 -12.77 -14.06 -5.16
C LYS A 114 -14.01 -14.58 -4.45
N LYS A 115 -15.13 -13.94 -4.75
CA LYS A 115 -16.40 -14.40 -4.19
C LYS A 115 -17.41 -14.58 -5.27
#